data_6cd8f4c4ba5b64139ca0ccc37b8ebbb8
#
_entry.id   6cd8f4c4ba5b64139ca0ccc37b8ebbb8
#
_cell.length_a   1.000
_cell.length_b   1.000
_cell.length_c   1.000
_cell.angle_alpha   90.00
_cell.angle_beta   90.00
_cell.angle_gamma   90.00
#
_symmetry.space_group_name_H-M   'P 1'
#
loop_
_entity.id
_entity.type
_entity.pdbx_description
1 polymer ?
#
loop_
_entity_poly.entity_id
_entity_poly.type
_entity_poly.pdbx_seq_one_letter_code
_entity_poly.pdbx_strand_id
1 'polypeptide(L)' 'MKVGELYQVRHKWLLPISISDFWSDCGPVLYLGEEGLIREDGTKIVNHAVFVKGQRRLLDQSFLKFLEPADASVR' A
#
# COMPACT_ATOMS: atom_id res chain seq x y z
N MET A 1 7.78 -5.39 4.36
CA MET A 1 7.61 -3.99 4.82
C MET A 1 7.56 -3.96 6.33
N LYS A 2 8.01 -2.89 6.92
CA LYS A 2 8.05 -2.77 8.38
C LYS A 2 6.94 -1.86 8.90
N VAL A 3 6.25 -2.31 9.95
CA VAL A 3 5.21 -1.52 10.61
C VAL A 3 5.81 -0.21 11.15
N GLY A 4 5.10 0.89 10.93
CA GLY A 4 5.54 2.22 11.38
C GLY A 4 6.49 2.94 10.45
N GLU A 5 6.92 2.32 9.36
CA GLU A 5 7.75 2.98 8.36
C GLU A 5 6.90 3.70 7.32
N LEU A 6 7.46 4.77 6.78
CA LEU A 6 6.83 5.52 5.70
C LEU A 6 7.32 5.02 4.36
N TYR A 7 6.39 4.93 3.41
CA TYR A 7 6.65 4.50 2.06
C TYR A 7 6.07 5.53 1.09
N GLN A 8 6.50 5.46 -0.15
CA GLN A 8 5.97 6.29 -1.22
C GLN A 8 5.62 5.42 -2.42
N VAL A 9 4.67 5.86 -3.22
CA VAL A 9 4.24 5.15 -4.42
C VAL A 9 5.20 5.49 -5.55
N ARG A 10 5.76 4.45 -6.17
CA ARG A 10 6.63 4.57 -7.35
C ARG A 10 5.92 4.05 -8.57
N HIS A 11 6.43 4.39 -9.76
CA HIS A 11 5.88 3.92 -11.03
C HIS A 11 4.38 4.21 -11.14
N LYS A 12 3.99 5.42 -10.77
CA LYS A 12 2.58 5.82 -10.73
C LYS A 12 1.88 5.62 -12.06
N TRP A 13 2.62 5.71 -13.16
CA TRP A 13 2.08 5.52 -14.50
C TRP A 13 1.64 4.09 -14.80
N LEU A 14 2.05 3.12 -13.97
CA LEU A 14 1.64 1.73 -14.12
C LEU A 14 0.35 1.40 -13.36
N LEU A 15 -0.16 2.35 -12.57
CA LEU A 15 -1.37 2.12 -11.79
C LEU A 15 -2.61 2.12 -12.71
N PRO A 16 -3.59 1.23 -12.42
CA PRO A 16 -4.86 1.29 -13.13
C PRO A 16 -5.53 2.66 -12.98
N ILE A 17 -6.22 3.11 -14.03
CA ILE A 17 -6.88 4.41 -14.02
C ILE A 17 -7.84 4.55 -12.83
N SER A 18 -8.50 3.47 -12.46
CA SER A 18 -9.49 3.46 -11.37
C SER A 18 -8.89 3.84 -10.01
N ILE A 19 -7.59 3.66 -9.82
CA ILE A 19 -6.94 3.94 -8.54
C ILE A 19 -5.84 4.98 -8.66
N SER A 20 -5.44 5.36 -9.88
CA SER A 20 -4.31 6.25 -10.10
C SER A 20 -4.54 7.65 -9.54
N ASP A 21 -5.77 8.16 -9.60
CA ASP A 21 -6.08 9.51 -9.09
C ASP A 21 -5.81 9.64 -7.61
N PHE A 22 -6.19 8.61 -6.84
CA PHE A 22 -5.95 8.62 -5.41
C PHE A 22 -4.46 8.44 -5.09
N TRP A 23 -3.81 7.45 -5.74
CA TRP A 23 -2.45 7.05 -5.38
C TRP A 23 -1.36 7.90 -6.03
N SER A 24 -1.67 8.62 -7.10
CA SER A 24 -0.68 9.47 -7.77
C SER A 24 -0.30 10.70 -6.95
N ASP A 25 -1.17 11.13 -6.05
CA ASP A 25 -0.97 12.33 -5.24
C ASP A 25 -1.28 12.06 -3.77
N CYS A 26 -0.98 10.86 -3.31
CA CYS A 26 -1.35 10.47 -1.95
C CYS A 26 -0.36 10.92 -0.88
N GLY A 27 0.86 11.32 -1.27
CA GLY A 27 1.90 11.63 -0.31
C GLY A 27 2.45 10.39 0.38
N PRO A 28 3.01 10.53 1.59
CA PRO A 28 3.58 9.39 2.29
C PRO A 28 2.52 8.39 2.73
N VAL A 29 2.90 7.11 2.70
CA VAL A 29 2.05 5.98 3.10
C VAL A 29 2.66 5.35 4.33
N LEU A 30 1.92 5.32 5.43
CA LEU A 30 2.37 4.70 6.68
C LEU A 30 1.90 3.25 6.70
N TYR A 31 2.84 2.31 6.83
CA TYR A 31 2.52 0.89 6.89
C TYR A 31 2.04 0.50 8.29
N LEU A 32 0.86 -0.10 8.39
CA LEU A 32 0.26 -0.48 9.66
C LEU A 32 0.40 -1.98 9.97
N GLY A 33 0.63 -2.82 8.95
CA GLY A 33 0.81 -4.25 9.16
C GLY A 33 -0.05 -5.10 8.26
N GLU A 34 0.08 -6.42 8.41
CA GLU A 34 -0.71 -7.38 7.63
C GLU A 34 -2.04 -7.66 8.31
N GLU A 35 -3.09 -7.87 7.51
CA GLU A 35 -4.38 -8.34 7.97
C GLU A 35 -4.76 -9.58 7.18
N GLY A 36 -4.98 -10.70 7.87
CA GLY A 36 -5.41 -11.93 7.25
C GLY A 36 -6.93 -12.04 7.24
N LEU A 37 -7.47 -12.56 6.14
CA LEU A 37 -8.87 -12.91 6.02
C LEU A 37 -8.98 -14.35 5.58
N ILE A 38 -9.95 -15.07 6.13
CA ILE A 38 -10.25 -16.43 5.69
C ILE A 38 -11.61 -16.38 4.99
N ARG A 39 -11.62 -16.79 3.71
CA ARG A 39 -12.86 -16.85 2.93
C ARG A 39 -13.70 -18.04 3.37
N GLU A 40 -14.97 -18.04 2.93
CA GLU A 40 -15.90 -19.12 3.21
C GLU A 40 -15.41 -20.48 2.70
N ASP A 41 -14.65 -20.48 1.61
CA ASP A 41 -14.06 -21.68 1.03
C ASP A 41 -12.78 -22.15 1.75
N GLY A 42 -12.37 -21.46 2.80
CA GLY A 42 -11.15 -21.77 3.54
C GLY A 42 -9.90 -21.14 2.99
N THR A 43 -9.99 -20.39 1.89
CA THR A 43 -8.83 -19.71 1.30
C THR A 43 -8.38 -18.55 2.19
N LYS A 44 -7.08 -18.48 2.47
CA LYS A 44 -6.51 -17.38 3.25
C LYS A 44 -6.05 -16.26 2.32
N ILE A 45 -6.51 -15.05 2.62
CA ILE A 45 -6.07 -13.84 1.91
C ILE A 45 -5.31 -12.97 2.89
N VAL A 46 -4.15 -12.46 2.46
CA VAL A 46 -3.37 -11.53 3.26
C VAL A 46 -3.45 -10.16 2.60
N ASN A 47 -4.01 -9.18 3.32
CA ASN A 47 -4.01 -7.78 2.91
C ASN A 47 -3.03 -7.01 3.78
N HIS A 48 -2.66 -5.82 3.32
CA HIS A 48 -1.75 -4.94 4.03
C HIS A 48 -2.47 -3.65 4.36
N ALA A 49 -2.50 -3.30 5.65
CA ALA A 49 -3.13 -2.07 6.10
C ALA A 49 -2.13 -0.92 6.03
N VAL A 50 -2.58 0.20 5.51
CA VAL A 50 -1.77 1.42 5.44
C VAL A 50 -2.63 2.62 5.83
N PHE A 51 -1.96 3.68 6.26
CA PHE A 51 -2.60 4.95 6.55
C PHE A 51 -2.10 5.98 5.55
N VAL A 52 -3.01 6.55 4.77
CA VAL A 52 -2.66 7.47 3.69
C VAL A 52 -3.77 8.50 3.51
N LYS A 53 -3.40 9.76 3.32
CA LYS A 53 -4.36 10.88 3.19
C LYS A 53 -5.37 10.94 4.35
N GLY A 54 -4.92 10.62 5.58
CA GLY A 54 -5.78 10.62 6.73
C GLY A 54 -6.78 9.47 6.79
N GLN A 55 -6.62 8.44 5.96
CA GLN A 55 -7.53 7.30 5.89
C GLN A 55 -6.78 5.98 5.99
N ARG A 56 -7.41 5.00 6.62
CA ARG A 56 -6.91 3.65 6.64
C ARG A 56 -7.38 2.93 5.37
N ARG A 57 -6.43 2.33 4.66
CA ARG A 57 -6.71 1.58 3.42
C ARG A 57 -6.11 0.18 3.51
N LEU A 58 -6.76 -0.76 2.84
CA LEU A 58 -6.23 -2.11 2.69
C LEU A 58 -5.69 -2.27 1.27
N LEU A 59 -4.48 -2.82 1.17
CA LEU A 59 -3.82 -3.06 -0.11
C LEU A 59 -3.65 -4.56 -0.31
N ASP A 60 -3.85 -4.98 -1.55
CA ASP A 60 -3.51 -6.33 -1.99
C ASP A 60 -1.98 -6.46 -2.01
N GLN A 61 -1.48 -7.67 -1.81
CA GLN A 61 -0.06 -7.94 -1.85
C GLN A 61 0.58 -7.53 -3.19
N SER A 62 -0.14 -7.65 -4.28
CA SER A 62 0.35 -7.23 -5.60
C SER A 62 0.62 -5.74 -5.70
N PHE A 63 -0.01 -4.93 -4.87
CA PHE A 63 0.21 -3.48 -4.86
C PHE A 63 1.56 -3.10 -4.22
N LEU A 64 2.11 -3.96 -3.39
CA LEU A 64 3.35 -3.64 -2.67
C LEU A 64 4.53 -3.36 -3.59
N LYS A 65 4.52 -3.90 -4.79
CA LYS A 65 5.58 -3.63 -5.79
C LYS A 65 5.64 -2.16 -6.20
N PHE A 66 4.57 -1.40 -5.98
CA PHE A 66 4.53 0.03 -6.28
C PHE A 66 4.99 0.90 -5.10
N LEU A 67 5.29 0.30 -3.97
CA LEU A 67 5.75 1.01 -2.79
C LEU A 67 7.25 0.87 -2.62
N GLU A 68 7.89 1.96 -2.20
CA GLU A 68 9.30 1.95 -1.84
C GLU A 68 9.50 2.78 -0.57
N PRO A 69 10.56 2.54 0.21
CA PRO A 69 10.83 3.36 1.38
C PRO A 69 10.91 4.85 1.01
N ALA A 70 10.24 5.69 1.79
CA ALA A 70 10.17 7.12 1.49
C ALA A 70 11.56 7.77 1.47
N ASP A 71 12.47 7.31 2.31
CA ASP A 71 13.84 7.84 2.37
C ASP A 71 14.74 7.33 1.25
N ALA A 72 14.33 6.34 0.48
CA ALA A 72 15.17 5.82 -0.61
C ALA A 72 15.42 6.87 -1.69
N SER A 73 14.50 7.79 -1.87
CA SER A 73 14.62 8.85 -2.88
C SER A 73 15.50 10.01 -2.43
N VAL A 74 15.89 10.05 -1.16
CA VAL A 74 16.69 11.14 -0.58
C VAL A 74 18.19 10.91 -0.80
N ARG A 75 18.57 9.73 -1.17
CA ARG A 75 19.99 9.34 -1.30
C ARG A 75 20.56 9.59 -2.68
#